data_c43053315e8548370169a912eb4c87d2
#
_entry.id   c43053315e8548370169a912eb4c87d2
#
_cell.length_a   1.000
_cell.length_b   1.000
_cell.length_c   1.000
_cell.angle_alpha   90.00
_cell.angle_beta   90.00
_cell.angle_gamma   90.00
#
_symmetry.space_group_name_H-M   'P 1'
#
loop_
_entity.id
_entity.type
_entity.pdbx_description
1 polymer ?
#
loop_
_entity_poly.entity_id
_entity_poly.type
_entity_poly.pdbx_seq_one_letter_code
_entity_poly.pdbx_strand_id
1 'polypeptide(L)'
;MDIKSFWPELGPSIQEASVYFDKYKNKKIILKYGGQVMSDQSLSKAFAQDAAILRKLDVDVAVIHGGGPQIKTKLESQNLENKFISGLRVTDENVIKVVEDVLLNEINPDLRDAIIH
;
A
#
# COMPACT_ATOMS: atom_id res chain seq x y z
N MET A 1 14.83 20.85 -4.95
CA MET A 1 15.16 19.41 -4.97
C MET A 1 15.36 18.99 -6.41
N ASP A 2 16.46 18.31 -6.70
CA ASP A 2 16.71 17.82 -8.07
C ASP A 2 15.84 16.59 -8.34
N ILE A 3 14.87 16.73 -9.24
CA ILE A 3 13.96 15.65 -9.62
C ILE A 3 14.71 14.41 -10.17
N LYS A 4 15.83 14.61 -10.83
CA LYS A 4 16.64 13.52 -11.38
C LYS A 4 17.19 12.59 -10.31
N SER A 5 17.38 13.07 -9.09
CA SER A 5 17.97 12.28 -8.01
C SER A 5 17.06 11.17 -7.47
N PHE A 6 15.76 11.24 -7.75
CA PHE A 6 14.77 10.26 -7.27
C PHE A 6 13.88 9.69 -8.39
N TRP A 7 14.10 10.09 -9.65
CA TRP A 7 13.30 9.62 -10.76
C TRP A 7 13.63 8.16 -11.11
N PRO A 8 12.64 7.30 -11.33
CA PRO A 8 12.88 5.89 -11.60
C PRO A 8 13.53 5.67 -12.98
N GLU A 9 14.53 4.79 -13.05
CA GLU A 9 15.24 4.48 -14.30
C GLU A 9 14.34 3.88 -15.38
N LEU A 10 13.35 3.07 -14.97
CA LEU A 10 12.42 2.41 -15.87
C LEU A 10 11.09 3.17 -16.04
N GLY A 11 11.00 4.38 -15.52
CA GLY A 11 9.84 5.24 -15.66
C GLY A 11 9.79 5.99 -16.99
N PRO A 12 8.71 6.74 -17.25
CA PRO A 12 8.68 7.69 -18.36
C PRO A 12 9.79 8.73 -18.19
N SER A 13 10.24 9.33 -19.28
CA SER A 13 11.19 10.44 -19.17
C SER A 13 10.56 11.61 -18.36
N ILE A 14 11.41 12.37 -17.68
CA ILE A 14 10.96 13.55 -16.95
C ILE A 14 10.18 14.52 -17.88
N GLN A 15 10.60 14.64 -19.13
CA GLN A 15 9.93 15.48 -20.11
C GLN A 15 8.52 14.99 -20.43
N GLU A 16 8.31 13.68 -20.61
CA GLU A 16 6.98 13.09 -20.81
C GLU A 16 6.08 13.26 -19.58
N ALA A 17 6.66 13.10 -18.40
CA ALA A 17 5.92 13.22 -17.14
C ALA A 17 5.62 14.67 -16.75
N SER A 18 6.42 15.64 -17.23
CA SER A 18 6.34 17.04 -16.80
C SER A 18 4.97 17.68 -17.02
N VAL A 19 4.26 17.26 -18.07
CA VAL A 19 2.89 17.75 -18.38
C VAL A 19 1.88 17.43 -17.28
N TYR A 20 2.19 16.47 -16.42
CA TYR A 20 1.34 16.05 -15.31
C TYR A 20 1.73 16.69 -13.97
N PHE A 21 2.95 17.22 -13.82
CA PHE A 21 3.41 17.78 -12.55
C PHE A 21 2.53 18.92 -12.08
N ASP A 22 2.32 19.93 -12.92
CA ASP A 22 1.46 21.05 -12.57
C ASP A 22 -0.01 20.65 -12.43
N LYS A 23 -0.46 19.65 -13.21
CA LYS A 23 -1.84 19.15 -13.16
C LYS A 23 -2.16 18.50 -11.81
N TYR A 24 -1.22 17.77 -11.22
CA TYR A 24 -1.45 16.98 -10.02
C TYR A 24 -0.83 17.60 -8.75
N LYS A 25 -0.01 18.62 -8.88
CA LYS A 25 0.54 19.36 -7.75
C LYS A 25 -0.58 19.85 -6.81
N ASN A 26 -0.41 19.64 -5.52
CA ASN A 26 -1.39 19.97 -4.48
C ASN A 26 -2.75 19.27 -4.66
N LYS A 27 -2.83 18.21 -5.44
CA LYS A 27 -4.02 17.35 -5.52
C LYS A 27 -3.92 16.21 -4.53
N LYS A 28 -5.10 15.73 -4.10
CA LYS A 28 -5.21 14.54 -3.25
C LYS A 28 -5.47 13.32 -4.13
N ILE A 29 -4.62 12.31 -4.00
CA ILE A 29 -4.73 11.05 -4.73
C ILE A 29 -4.84 9.91 -3.72
N ILE A 30 -5.79 9.01 -3.96
CA ILE A 30 -5.95 7.79 -3.17
C ILE A 30 -5.33 6.64 -3.97
N LEU A 31 -4.35 5.97 -3.37
CA LEU A 31 -3.73 4.77 -3.91
C LEU A 31 -4.28 3.54 -3.18
N LYS A 32 -4.75 2.56 -3.94
CA LYS A 32 -5.15 1.26 -3.38
C LYS A 32 -3.98 0.29 -3.43
N TYR A 33 -3.55 -0.17 -2.26
CA TYR A 33 -2.50 -1.18 -2.08
C TYR A 33 -3.11 -2.52 -1.69
N GLY A 34 -2.92 -3.55 -2.50
CA GLY A 34 -3.54 -4.84 -2.21
C GLY A 34 -3.20 -5.93 -3.22
N GLY A 35 -3.83 -7.09 -3.06
CA GLY A 35 -3.65 -8.24 -3.92
C GLY A 35 -2.23 -8.81 -3.89
N GLN A 36 -1.72 -9.20 -5.05
CA GLN A 36 -0.39 -9.80 -5.17
C GLN A 36 0.76 -8.87 -4.79
N VAL A 37 0.58 -7.55 -4.94
CA VAL A 37 1.59 -6.55 -4.54
C VAL A 37 1.95 -6.70 -3.05
N MET A 38 0.97 -7.02 -2.21
CA MET A 38 1.20 -7.22 -0.77
C MET A 38 1.95 -8.51 -0.43
N SER A 39 1.98 -9.48 -1.34
CA SER A 39 2.61 -10.78 -1.14
C SER A 39 4.00 -10.87 -1.79
N ASP A 40 4.37 -9.88 -2.59
CA ASP A 40 5.65 -9.81 -3.28
C ASP A 40 6.48 -8.63 -2.75
N GLN A 41 7.62 -8.95 -2.13
CA GLN A 41 8.47 -7.94 -1.49
C GLN A 41 9.04 -6.90 -2.50
N SER A 42 9.34 -7.31 -3.72
CA SER A 42 9.87 -6.40 -4.75
C SER A 42 8.80 -5.41 -5.22
N LEU A 43 7.57 -5.90 -5.43
CA LEU A 43 6.43 -5.06 -5.80
C LEU A 43 6.00 -4.13 -4.66
N SER A 44 6.06 -4.61 -3.42
CA SER A 44 5.78 -3.77 -2.23
C SER A 44 6.76 -2.61 -2.12
N LYS A 45 8.05 -2.88 -2.34
CA LYS A 45 9.10 -1.85 -2.34
C LYS A 45 8.90 -0.85 -3.49
N ALA A 46 8.61 -1.32 -4.69
CA ALA A 46 8.33 -0.45 -5.83
C ALA A 46 7.12 0.46 -5.58
N PHE A 47 6.03 -0.09 -5.04
CA PHE A 47 4.85 0.69 -4.65
C PHE A 47 5.18 1.79 -3.64
N ALA A 48 5.95 1.47 -2.59
CA ALA A 48 6.36 2.45 -1.59
C ALA A 48 7.23 3.56 -2.19
N GLN A 49 8.14 3.23 -3.09
CA GLN A 49 8.97 4.19 -3.82
C GLN A 49 8.13 5.11 -4.70
N ASP A 50 7.16 4.58 -5.45
CA ASP A 50 6.26 5.37 -6.29
C ASP A 50 5.40 6.33 -5.46
N ALA A 51 4.86 5.87 -4.33
CA ALA A 51 4.11 6.72 -3.40
C ALA A 51 4.99 7.85 -2.83
N ALA A 52 6.24 7.55 -2.48
CA ALA A 52 7.21 8.54 -2.01
C ALA A 52 7.58 9.57 -3.10
N ILE A 53 7.69 9.14 -4.37
CA ILE A 53 7.92 10.03 -5.51
C ILE A 53 6.76 11.02 -5.67
N LEU A 54 5.51 10.54 -5.61
CA LEU A 54 4.34 11.43 -5.69
C LEU A 54 4.37 12.50 -4.60
N ARG A 55 4.74 12.14 -3.37
CA ARG A 55 4.90 13.11 -2.28
C ARG A 55 5.99 14.14 -2.56
N LYS A 56 7.11 13.73 -3.14
CA LYS A 56 8.20 14.64 -3.54
C LYS A 56 7.78 15.60 -4.66
N LEU A 57 6.75 15.25 -5.42
CA LEU A 57 6.15 16.08 -6.47
C LEU A 57 4.99 16.95 -5.95
N ASP A 58 4.87 17.14 -4.65
CA ASP A 58 3.81 17.91 -3.99
C ASP A 58 2.40 17.36 -4.23
N VAL A 59 2.27 16.04 -4.42
CA VAL A 59 0.98 15.36 -4.47
C VAL A 59 0.63 14.84 -3.08
N ASP A 60 -0.56 15.15 -2.58
CA ASP A 60 -1.06 14.59 -1.33
C ASP A 60 -1.54 13.15 -1.56
N VAL A 61 -0.85 12.19 -0.95
CA VAL A 61 -1.14 10.76 -1.13
C VAL A 61 -1.79 10.19 0.13
N ALA A 62 -2.93 9.55 -0.04
CA ALA A 62 -3.53 8.66 0.95
C ALA A 62 -3.50 7.23 0.40
N VAL A 63 -3.03 6.28 1.22
CA VAL A 63 -2.99 4.86 0.84
C VAL A 63 -4.09 4.11 1.56
N ILE A 64 -4.90 3.38 0.80
CA ILE A 64 -5.86 2.41 1.32
C ILE A 64 -5.31 1.02 1.07
N HIS A 65 -5.09 0.24 2.12
CA HIS A 65 -4.53 -1.09 2.00
C HIS A 65 -5.51 -2.19 2.42
N GLY A 66 -5.32 -3.38 1.85
CA GLY A 66 -5.95 -4.62 2.29
C GLY A 66 -5.06 -5.40 3.25
N GLY A 67 -5.32 -6.70 3.39
CA GLY A 67 -4.55 -7.59 4.27
C GLY A 67 -5.00 -9.04 4.19
N GLY A 68 -5.76 -9.40 3.14
CA GLY A 68 -6.36 -10.73 3.01
C GLY A 68 -5.37 -11.89 3.21
N PRO A 69 -4.24 -11.94 2.51
CA PRO A 69 -3.25 -13.00 2.67
C PRO A 69 -2.67 -13.08 4.09
N GLN A 70 -2.30 -11.94 4.67
CA GLN A 70 -1.72 -11.85 6.01
C GLN A 70 -2.73 -12.26 7.09
N ILE A 71 -3.97 -11.77 6.96
CA ILE A 71 -5.07 -12.16 7.85
C ILE A 71 -5.30 -13.66 7.79
N LYS A 72 -5.34 -14.25 6.58
CA LYS A 72 -5.47 -15.71 6.41
C LYS A 72 -4.38 -16.45 7.16
N THR A 73 -3.12 -16.12 6.94
CA THR A 73 -1.97 -16.75 7.59
C THR A 73 -2.05 -16.63 9.12
N LYS A 74 -2.42 -15.47 9.63
CA LYS A 74 -2.55 -15.23 11.08
C LYS A 74 -3.68 -16.05 11.69
N LEU A 75 -4.86 -16.12 11.05
CA LEU A 75 -5.98 -16.94 11.50
C LEU A 75 -5.60 -18.42 11.54
N GLU A 76 -4.95 -18.93 10.48
CA GLU A 76 -4.47 -20.31 10.42
C GLU A 76 -3.48 -20.63 11.55
N SER A 77 -2.57 -19.71 11.85
CA SER A 77 -1.60 -19.87 12.96
C SER A 77 -2.25 -19.93 14.34
N GLN A 78 -3.44 -19.38 14.49
CA GLN A 78 -4.22 -19.38 15.73
C GLN A 78 -5.33 -20.44 15.74
N ASN A 79 -5.38 -21.32 14.73
CA ASN A 79 -6.43 -22.34 14.54
C ASN A 79 -7.85 -21.73 14.47
N LEU A 80 -7.98 -20.54 13.92
CA LEU A 80 -9.24 -19.87 13.66
C LEU A 80 -9.69 -20.09 12.22
N GLU A 81 -11.00 -20.24 12.03
CA GLU A 81 -11.57 -20.49 10.70
C GLU A 81 -11.52 -19.23 9.82
N ASN A 82 -10.99 -19.39 8.61
CA ASN A 82 -11.00 -18.34 7.58
C ASN A 82 -12.13 -18.58 6.58
N LYS A 83 -13.36 -18.25 6.95
CA LYS A 83 -14.57 -18.53 6.19
C LYS A 83 -15.10 -17.31 5.45
N PHE A 84 -15.63 -17.54 4.24
CA PHE A 84 -16.28 -16.53 3.41
C PHE A 84 -17.69 -16.97 3.04
N ILE A 85 -18.62 -16.01 2.99
CA ILE A 85 -19.96 -16.16 2.45
C ILE A 85 -20.18 -15.05 1.42
N SER A 86 -20.50 -15.42 0.19
CA SER A 86 -20.69 -14.46 -0.92
C SER A 86 -19.53 -13.43 -1.08
N GLY A 87 -18.30 -13.89 -0.87
CA GLY A 87 -17.11 -13.05 -1.00
C GLY A 87 -16.80 -12.17 0.22
N LEU A 88 -17.63 -12.20 1.25
CA LEU A 88 -17.41 -11.47 2.50
C LEU A 88 -16.89 -12.43 3.58
N ARG A 89 -15.86 -12.00 4.31
CA ARG A 89 -15.32 -12.79 5.43
C ARG A 89 -16.34 -12.84 6.57
N VAL A 90 -16.62 -14.04 7.05
CA VAL A 90 -17.34 -14.23 8.31
C VAL A 90 -16.43 -13.78 9.45
N THR A 91 -16.83 -12.74 10.15
CA THR A 91 -15.98 -12.06 11.12
C THR A 91 -16.68 -12.01 12.47
N ASP A 92 -16.42 -13.00 13.31
CA ASP A 92 -16.85 -13.04 14.70
C ASP A 92 -15.90 -12.26 15.63
N GLU A 93 -16.16 -12.27 16.94
CA GLU A 93 -15.36 -11.55 17.93
C GLU A 93 -13.87 -11.97 17.99
N ASN A 94 -13.54 -13.20 17.66
CA ASN A 94 -12.16 -13.68 17.65
C ASN A 94 -11.47 -13.29 16.34
N VAL A 95 -12.16 -13.47 15.24
CA VAL A 95 -11.67 -13.10 13.91
C VAL A 95 -11.43 -11.59 13.79
N ILE A 96 -12.34 -10.75 14.33
CA ILE A 96 -12.17 -9.30 14.22
C ILE A 96 -10.92 -8.80 14.96
N LYS A 97 -10.55 -9.39 16.08
CA LYS A 97 -9.33 -9.04 16.81
C LYS A 97 -8.06 -9.33 15.98
N VAL A 98 -8.06 -10.46 15.27
CA VAL A 98 -6.96 -10.81 14.37
C VAL A 98 -6.91 -9.87 13.16
N VAL A 99 -8.05 -9.55 12.59
CA VAL A 99 -8.14 -8.60 11.46
C VAL A 99 -7.60 -7.24 11.87
N GLU A 100 -8.04 -6.73 13.03
CA GLU A 100 -7.59 -5.45 13.59
C GLU A 100 -6.09 -5.45 13.83
N ASP A 101 -5.56 -6.48 14.50
CA ASP A 101 -4.13 -6.61 14.80
C ASP A 101 -3.28 -6.60 13.52
N VAL A 102 -3.64 -7.42 12.54
CA VAL A 102 -2.90 -7.50 11.26
C VAL A 102 -2.95 -6.17 10.51
N LEU A 103 -4.12 -5.53 10.42
CA LEU A 103 -4.25 -4.30 9.64
C LEU A 103 -3.58 -3.10 10.32
N LEU A 104 -3.76 -2.94 11.63
CA LEU A 104 -3.32 -1.74 12.35
C LEU A 104 -1.91 -1.86 12.92
N ASN A 105 -1.51 -3.05 13.35
CA ASN A 105 -0.26 -3.24 14.08
C ASN A 105 0.85 -3.91 13.23
N GLU A 106 0.50 -4.56 12.12
CA GLU A 106 1.48 -5.18 11.22
C GLU A 106 1.56 -4.40 9.89
N ILE A 107 0.53 -4.45 9.05
CA ILE A 107 0.60 -3.91 7.67
C ILE A 107 0.73 -2.39 7.64
N ASN A 108 -0.09 -1.68 8.40
CA ASN A 108 -0.11 -0.21 8.36
C ASN A 108 1.22 0.42 8.79
N PRO A 109 1.86 0.01 9.91
CA PRO A 109 3.16 0.52 10.29
C PRO A 109 4.25 0.20 9.26
N ASP A 110 4.31 -1.04 8.77
CA ASP A 110 5.31 -1.47 7.79
C ASP A 110 5.21 -0.66 6.49
N LEU A 111 3.99 -0.48 5.99
CA LEU A 111 3.75 0.31 4.77
C LEU A 111 4.09 1.80 4.98
N ARG A 112 3.68 2.37 6.09
CA ARG A 112 4.02 3.76 6.45
C ARG A 112 5.53 3.97 6.48
N ASP A 113 6.24 3.09 7.17
CA ASP A 113 7.68 3.21 7.34
C ASP A 113 8.41 3.02 6.00
N ALA A 114 7.94 2.11 5.14
CA ALA A 114 8.48 1.92 3.79
C ALA A 114 8.27 3.13 2.86
N ILE A 115 7.22 3.93 3.07
CA ILE A 115 6.96 5.14 2.26
C ILE A 115 7.75 6.35 2.78
N ILE A 116 8.01 6.42 4.09
CA ILE A 116 8.67 7.57 4.72
C ILE A 116 10.19 7.49 4.56
N HIS A 117 10.76 6.30 4.53
CA HIS A 117 12.21 6.04 4.44
C HIS A 117 12.67 5.67 3.03
#